data_8991827ce18cb4ac3419bec15204fb66
#
_entry.id   8991827ce18cb4ac3419bec15204fb66
#
_cell.length_a   1.000
_cell.length_b   1.000
_cell.length_c   1.000
_cell.angle_alpha   90.00
_cell.angle_beta   90.00
_cell.angle_gamma   90.00
#
_symmetry.space_group_name_H-M   'P 1'
#
loop_
_entity.id
_entity.type
_entity.pdbx_description
1 polymer ?
#
loop_
_entity_poly.entity_id
_entity_poly.type
_entity_poly.pdbx_seq_one_letter_code
_entity_poly.pdbx_strand_id
1 'polypeptide(L)'
;MLSDLPIPRKIYTFAPQNQDYDRKMTQYLIKASQQQQVMVSLPASKSISNRALIIYALSGGRQMPQNLSDCDDTKVILNALRYMPEEIDIKAAGTAMRFLTAYLSVMRGTHVLTGTARMKQRPIGILVDALRKLGADIDYMGQEGYPPLRITGQTLKGGELEIEGNVSSQYISALLMIGPVLEKGLELKLTGDIISRPYIDLTLWMMREYGADAEWTSADTISVKPKTYISRDYVIENDWSGASYWYEILALTDNREAQMTLNGLMDGSKQGDSVIKYIFSLLGVKTMFQSKVSGQPQNVTLKRNGRCVPRLEYDFVNSPDLAQTVIVTCVAKDIPFHFKGLGTLKIKETDRIEAMKREMRKLGYVLHDINDCELYWDGERCEPSMEEGIDTYNDHRMALSFAPFAMKTGSLLINNPEVVTKSYPHFWKSLRDAGFEIEVRGER
;
A
#
# COMPACT_ATOMS: atom_id res chain seq x y z
N MET A 1 25.91 -17.98 -12.18
CA MET A 1 26.34 -16.85 -13.02
C MET A 1 25.29 -15.76 -12.91
N LEU A 2 25.33 -14.97 -11.84
CA LEU A 2 24.44 -13.81 -11.58
C LEU A 2 25.24 -12.62 -10.99
N SER A 3 26.60 -12.60 -11.20
CA SER A 3 27.48 -11.54 -10.70
C SER A 3 27.53 -10.28 -11.56
N ASP A 4 26.91 -10.28 -12.76
CA ASP A 4 27.03 -9.17 -13.71
C ASP A 4 25.64 -8.67 -14.16
N LEU A 5 24.95 -7.97 -13.24
CA LEU A 5 23.77 -7.19 -13.60
C LEU A 5 24.23 -5.86 -14.24
N PRO A 6 23.93 -5.57 -15.53
CA PRO A 6 24.25 -4.29 -16.13
C PRO A 6 23.20 -3.26 -15.71
N ILE A 7 23.43 -2.62 -14.53
CA ILE A 7 22.60 -1.50 -14.10
C ILE A 7 23.42 -0.22 -14.29
N PRO A 8 22.93 0.81 -15.00
CA PRO A 8 23.68 2.05 -15.19
C PRO A 8 23.96 2.74 -13.84
N ARG A 9 25.24 2.98 -13.55
CA ARG A 9 25.70 3.69 -12.36
C ARG A 9 25.37 5.18 -12.46
N LYS A 10 24.20 5.59 -11.94
CA LYS A 10 24.00 6.96 -11.49
C LYS A 10 24.15 6.97 -9.98
N ILE A 11 25.20 7.62 -9.52
CA ILE A 11 25.58 7.73 -8.12
C ILE A 11 24.62 8.72 -7.44
N TYR A 12 23.74 8.20 -6.60
CA TYR A 12 23.09 9.01 -5.55
C TYR A 12 23.80 8.70 -4.25
N THR A 13 24.63 9.64 -3.79
CA THR A 13 25.29 9.58 -2.49
C THR A 13 24.25 9.80 -1.40
N PHE A 14 23.95 8.77 -0.62
CA PHE A 14 23.25 8.92 0.65
C PHE A 14 24.28 9.00 1.77
N ALA A 15 24.32 10.12 2.47
CA ALA A 15 25.05 10.24 3.73
C ALA A 15 24.36 9.35 4.80
N PRO A 16 25.11 8.73 5.71
CA PRO A 16 24.54 7.97 6.81
C PRO A 16 23.89 8.94 7.79
N GLN A 17 22.55 8.92 7.88
CA GLN A 17 21.83 9.62 8.95
C GLN A 17 21.61 8.65 10.12
N ASN A 18 22.62 8.59 11.00
CA ASN A 18 22.39 8.27 12.42
C ASN A 18 21.81 9.52 13.08
N GLN A 19 20.50 9.54 13.32
CA GLN A 19 19.84 10.48 14.24
C GLN A 19 18.50 9.92 14.67
N ASP A 20 18.51 9.08 15.69
CA ASP A 20 17.45 9.02 16.67
C ASP A 20 17.91 9.88 17.84
N TYR A 21 17.36 11.06 17.98
CA TYR A 21 17.04 11.85 19.17
C TYR A 21 16.76 13.29 18.72
N ASP A 22 15.59 13.83 19.10
CA ASP A 22 15.10 15.19 18.81
C ASP A 22 14.77 15.51 17.34
N ARG A 23 13.92 14.73 16.66
CA ARG A 23 13.19 15.28 15.53
C ARG A 23 12.13 16.24 16.05
N LYS A 24 12.40 17.53 15.93
CA LYS A 24 11.41 18.58 16.06
C LYS A 24 10.17 18.20 15.26
N MET A 25 8.99 18.21 15.89
CA MET A 25 7.75 17.79 15.24
C MET A 25 7.37 18.82 14.19
N THR A 26 7.51 18.45 12.91
CA THR A 26 7.03 19.28 11.79
C THR A 26 5.51 19.19 11.74
N GLN A 27 4.85 20.31 11.53
CA GLN A 27 3.39 20.39 11.37
C GLN A 27 3.08 21.14 10.07
N TYR A 28 2.06 20.68 9.35
CA TYR A 28 1.52 21.39 8.20
C TYR A 28 0.11 21.87 8.49
N LEU A 29 -0.11 23.20 8.38
CA LEU A 29 -1.44 23.77 8.31
C LEU A 29 -1.88 23.79 6.86
N ILE A 30 -2.90 23.01 6.54
CA ILE A 30 -3.47 22.86 5.22
C ILE A 30 -4.73 23.71 5.15
N LYS A 31 -4.81 24.63 4.16
CA LYS A 31 -6.01 25.41 3.87
C LYS A 31 -6.65 24.91 2.58
N ALA A 32 -7.97 24.89 2.57
CA ALA A 32 -8.76 24.35 1.47
C ALA A 32 -8.56 25.10 0.15
N SER A 33 -8.58 24.33 -0.95
CA SER A 33 -8.54 24.85 -2.31
C SER A 33 -9.93 25.25 -2.81
N GLN A 34 -9.96 26.28 -3.68
CA GLN A 34 -11.15 26.70 -4.41
C GLN A 34 -11.04 26.45 -5.93
N GLN A 35 -10.02 25.73 -6.37
CA GLN A 35 -9.81 25.46 -7.79
C GLN A 35 -10.91 24.57 -8.36
N GLN A 36 -11.31 24.87 -9.61
CA GLN A 36 -12.40 24.19 -10.31
C GLN A 36 -11.93 23.05 -11.21
N GLN A 37 -10.73 23.18 -11.77
CA GLN A 37 -10.14 22.21 -12.68
C GLN A 37 -8.71 21.89 -12.25
N VAL A 38 -8.43 20.63 -12.01
CA VAL A 38 -7.13 20.16 -11.53
C VAL A 38 -6.66 18.98 -12.36
N MET A 39 -5.40 19.04 -12.80
CA MET A 39 -4.71 17.88 -13.37
C MET A 39 -3.72 17.35 -12.34
N VAL A 40 -3.84 16.06 -12.03
CA VAL A 40 -3.06 15.39 -10.99
C VAL A 40 -2.13 14.37 -11.59
N SER A 41 -0.84 14.49 -11.28
CA SER A 41 0.14 13.46 -11.54
C SER A 41 0.18 12.48 -10.37
N LEU A 42 -0.46 11.32 -10.54
CA LEU A 42 -0.46 10.27 -9.53
C LEU A 42 0.89 9.55 -9.48
N PRO A 43 1.31 9.05 -8.30
CA PRO A 43 2.46 8.15 -8.23
C PRO A 43 2.15 6.82 -8.93
N ALA A 44 3.18 6.13 -9.38
CA ALA A 44 3.03 4.76 -9.84
C ALA A 44 2.63 3.81 -8.71
N SER A 45 1.93 2.72 -9.03
CA SER A 45 1.45 1.76 -8.05
C SER A 45 2.58 1.11 -7.26
N LYS A 46 2.61 1.36 -5.96
CA LYS A 46 3.54 0.72 -5.02
C LYS A 46 3.39 -0.81 -5.04
N SER A 47 2.14 -1.27 -5.00
CA SER A 47 1.84 -2.72 -4.93
C SER A 47 2.30 -3.47 -6.18
N ILE A 48 2.18 -2.87 -7.35
CA ILE A 48 2.69 -3.44 -8.60
C ILE A 48 4.20 -3.31 -8.67
N SER A 49 4.77 -2.14 -8.37
CA SER A 49 6.22 -1.88 -8.40
C SER A 49 7.00 -2.90 -7.58
N ASN A 50 6.55 -3.15 -6.34
CA ASN A 50 7.24 -4.05 -5.43
C ASN A 50 7.22 -5.51 -5.94
N ARG A 51 6.11 -5.96 -6.52
CA ARG A 51 6.00 -7.29 -7.15
C ARG A 51 6.85 -7.39 -8.41
N ALA A 52 6.73 -6.39 -9.28
CA ALA A 52 7.50 -6.33 -10.52
C ALA A 52 9.00 -6.38 -10.28
N LEU A 53 9.51 -5.72 -9.24
CA LEU A 53 10.93 -5.75 -8.88
C LEU A 53 11.40 -7.14 -8.44
N ILE A 54 10.62 -7.86 -7.63
CA ILE A 54 10.97 -9.23 -7.22
C ILE A 54 10.95 -10.18 -8.43
N ILE A 55 9.90 -10.12 -9.26
CA ILE A 55 9.79 -10.97 -10.45
C ILE A 55 10.89 -10.61 -11.47
N TYR A 56 11.20 -9.33 -11.65
CA TYR A 56 12.32 -8.85 -12.46
C TYR A 56 13.65 -9.48 -12.00
N ALA A 57 13.93 -9.45 -10.70
CA ALA A 57 15.14 -10.04 -10.15
C ALA A 57 15.18 -11.57 -10.36
N LEU A 58 14.06 -12.27 -10.14
CA LEU A 58 13.94 -13.71 -10.39
C LEU A 58 14.00 -14.10 -11.89
N SER A 59 13.70 -13.16 -12.80
CA SER A 59 13.80 -13.35 -14.26
C SER A 59 15.21 -13.11 -14.81
N GLY A 60 16.20 -12.87 -13.96
CA GLY A 60 17.58 -12.58 -14.33
C GLY A 60 17.87 -11.10 -14.61
N GLY A 61 16.95 -10.19 -14.29
CA GLY A 61 17.21 -8.76 -14.18
C GLY A 61 17.59 -8.02 -15.47
N ARG A 62 17.08 -8.44 -16.64
CA ARG A 62 17.50 -7.87 -17.94
C ARG A 62 16.75 -6.60 -18.33
N GLN A 63 15.45 -6.55 -18.10
CA GLN A 63 14.58 -5.43 -18.48
C GLN A 63 13.90 -4.85 -17.25
N MET A 64 14.37 -3.69 -16.79
CA MET A 64 13.82 -3.01 -15.62
C MET A 64 12.39 -2.52 -15.91
N PRO A 65 11.40 -2.81 -15.03
CA PRO A 65 10.07 -2.25 -15.18
C PRO A 65 10.11 -0.71 -15.24
N GLN A 66 9.30 -0.14 -16.13
CA GLN A 66 9.19 1.31 -16.32
C GLN A 66 8.12 1.89 -15.38
N ASN A 67 8.21 3.19 -15.10
CA ASN A 67 7.31 3.90 -14.19
C ASN A 67 7.26 3.26 -12.79
N LEU A 68 8.41 2.92 -12.21
CA LEU A 68 8.49 2.43 -10.83
C LEU A 68 8.05 3.52 -9.85
N SER A 69 7.34 3.12 -8.80
CA SER A 69 7.01 4.00 -7.69
C SER A 69 8.28 4.54 -7.04
N ASP A 70 8.31 5.82 -6.76
CA ASP A 70 9.39 6.52 -6.08
C ASP A 70 9.22 6.58 -4.56
N CYS A 71 8.28 5.82 -4.02
CA CYS A 71 8.03 5.74 -2.59
C CYS A 71 9.12 4.95 -1.84
N ASP A 72 9.19 5.16 -0.54
CA ASP A 72 10.23 4.57 0.31
C ASP A 72 10.22 3.03 0.26
N ASP A 73 9.04 2.41 0.29
CA ASP A 73 8.89 0.94 0.23
C ASP A 73 9.51 0.36 -1.05
N THR A 74 9.33 1.02 -2.21
CA THR A 74 9.87 0.56 -3.49
C THR A 74 11.37 0.84 -3.60
N LYS A 75 11.82 2.02 -3.14
CA LYS A 75 13.26 2.36 -3.12
C LYS A 75 14.07 1.36 -2.30
N VAL A 76 13.54 0.92 -1.17
CA VAL A 76 14.21 -0.07 -0.31
C VAL A 76 14.41 -1.40 -1.05
N ILE A 77 13.36 -1.91 -1.71
CA ILE A 77 13.48 -3.15 -2.51
C ILE A 77 14.48 -2.96 -3.65
N LEU A 78 14.37 -1.87 -4.40
CA LEU A 78 15.28 -1.57 -5.52
C LEU A 78 16.74 -1.53 -5.07
N ASN A 79 17.03 -0.88 -3.93
CA ASN A 79 18.38 -0.79 -3.38
C ASN A 79 18.88 -2.16 -2.90
N ALA A 80 18.02 -2.93 -2.20
CA ALA A 80 18.38 -4.28 -1.78
C ALA A 80 18.76 -5.16 -2.98
N LEU A 81 17.94 -5.17 -4.04
CA LEU A 81 18.21 -5.96 -5.25
C LEU A 81 19.44 -5.48 -6.03
N ARG A 82 19.74 -4.17 -6.01
CA ARG A 82 20.88 -3.57 -6.72
C ARG A 82 22.21 -3.85 -6.04
N TYR A 83 22.25 -3.74 -4.74
CA TYR A 83 23.50 -3.74 -3.99
C TYR A 83 23.74 -5.04 -3.23
N MET A 84 22.69 -5.80 -2.91
CA MET A 84 22.75 -7.05 -2.13
C MET A 84 23.72 -6.96 -0.93
N PRO A 85 23.58 -5.95 -0.04
CA PRO A 85 24.48 -5.80 1.08
C PRO A 85 24.31 -6.95 2.09
N GLU A 86 25.31 -7.19 2.93
CA GLU A 86 25.25 -8.19 4.00
C GLU A 86 24.10 -7.90 4.98
N GLU A 87 23.92 -6.62 5.35
CA GLU A 87 22.78 -6.16 6.14
C GLU A 87 21.85 -5.27 5.29
N ILE A 88 20.59 -5.66 5.20
CA ILE A 88 19.53 -4.98 4.45
C ILE A 88 18.57 -4.35 5.45
N ASP A 89 18.69 -3.04 5.65
CA ASP A 89 17.75 -2.26 6.47
C ASP A 89 16.57 -1.81 5.60
N ILE A 90 15.42 -2.46 5.80
CA ILE A 90 14.18 -2.15 5.05
C ILE A 90 13.38 -1.01 5.68
N LYS A 91 13.89 -0.35 6.69
CA LYS A 91 13.21 0.74 7.40
C LYS A 91 11.83 0.30 7.92
N ALA A 92 10.78 1.02 7.54
CA ALA A 92 9.38 0.72 7.89
C ALA A 92 8.61 -0.02 6.75
N ALA A 93 9.32 -0.52 5.72
CA ALA A 93 8.73 -1.09 4.51
C ALA A 93 8.23 -2.54 4.73
N GLY A 94 6.97 -2.69 5.14
CA GLY A 94 6.39 -4.01 5.45
C GLY A 94 6.39 -4.97 4.26
N THR A 95 6.09 -4.49 3.07
CA THR A 95 6.12 -5.31 1.84
C THR A 95 7.55 -5.78 1.54
N ALA A 96 8.54 -4.90 1.70
CA ALA A 96 9.95 -5.24 1.52
C ALA A 96 10.39 -6.36 2.47
N MET A 97 10.00 -6.29 3.75
CA MET A 97 10.30 -7.35 4.72
C MET A 97 9.82 -8.71 4.23
N ARG A 98 8.56 -8.82 3.78
CA ARG A 98 7.96 -10.11 3.37
C ARG A 98 8.53 -10.60 2.05
N PHE A 99 8.62 -9.73 1.06
CA PHE A 99 9.07 -10.11 -0.27
C PHE A 99 10.55 -10.46 -0.30
N LEU A 100 11.39 -9.68 0.37
CA LEU A 100 12.83 -9.97 0.45
C LEU A 100 13.11 -11.22 1.30
N THR A 101 12.34 -11.51 2.35
CA THR A 101 12.50 -12.76 3.11
C THR A 101 12.35 -13.98 2.18
N ALA A 102 11.31 -14.02 1.35
CA ALA A 102 11.14 -15.12 0.40
C ALA A 102 12.19 -15.09 -0.73
N TYR A 103 12.48 -13.93 -1.30
CA TYR A 103 13.47 -13.77 -2.36
C TYR A 103 14.87 -14.23 -1.90
N LEU A 104 15.34 -13.75 -0.77
CA LEU A 104 16.67 -14.09 -0.24
C LEU A 104 16.79 -15.59 0.09
N SER A 105 15.70 -16.26 0.45
CA SER A 105 15.71 -17.70 0.74
C SER A 105 16.05 -18.55 -0.50
N VAL A 106 15.83 -18.05 -1.73
CA VAL A 106 16.15 -18.77 -2.97
C VAL A 106 17.38 -18.20 -3.69
N MET A 107 17.97 -17.11 -3.17
CA MET A 107 19.16 -16.49 -3.76
C MET A 107 20.41 -16.88 -2.99
N ARG A 108 21.49 -17.23 -3.70
CA ARG A 108 22.77 -17.61 -3.04
C ARG A 108 23.34 -16.44 -2.24
N GLY A 109 23.79 -16.73 -1.03
CA GLY A 109 24.39 -15.78 -0.10
C GLY A 109 23.71 -15.79 1.26
N THR A 110 24.32 -15.13 2.24
CA THR A 110 23.75 -14.94 3.58
C THR A 110 23.56 -13.46 3.83
N HIS A 111 22.36 -13.09 4.22
CA HIS A 111 21.99 -11.70 4.46
C HIS A 111 21.23 -11.55 5.79
N VAL A 112 21.44 -10.40 6.44
CA VAL A 112 20.64 -9.99 7.60
C VAL A 112 19.56 -9.01 7.13
N LEU A 113 18.30 -9.34 7.39
CA LEU A 113 17.18 -8.47 7.06
C LEU A 113 16.62 -7.82 8.32
N THR A 114 16.73 -6.49 8.42
CA THR A 114 16.37 -5.70 9.60
C THR A 114 15.51 -4.50 9.23
N GLY A 115 15.11 -3.68 10.20
CA GLY A 115 14.33 -2.46 10.00
C GLY A 115 14.17 -1.65 11.28
N THR A 116 13.29 -0.66 11.26
CA THR A 116 13.01 0.21 12.42
C THR A 116 12.52 -0.58 13.64
N ALA A 117 12.56 0.04 14.82
CA ALA A 117 12.04 -0.54 16.06
C ALA A 117 10.59 -1.05 15.90
N ARG A 118 9.73 -0.27 15.22
CA ARG A 118 8.35 -0.71 14.93
C ARG A 118 8.30 -1.92 13.98
N MET A 119 9.20 -2.00 12.98
CA MET A 119 9.26 -3.14 12.08
C MET A 119 9.65 -4.42 12.83
N LYS A 120 10.55 -4.32 13.80
CA LYS A 120 10.97 -5.44 14.66
C LYS A 120 9.85 -5.97 15.57
N GLN A 121 8.74 -5.23 15.70
CA GLN A 121 7.53 -5.64 16.43
C GLN A 121 6.42 -6.17 15.49
N ARG A 122 6.63 -6.19 14.17
CA ARG A 122 5.65 -6.73 13.22
C ARG A 122 5.91 -8.20 12.97
N PRO A 123 4.90 -9.07 13.14
CA PRO A 123 5.08 -10.50 13.03
C PRO A 123 5.48 -10.92 11.61
N ILE A 124 6.34 -11.96 11.53
CA ILE A 124 6.78 -12.59 10.28
C ILE A 124 6.84 -14.12 10.41
N GLY A 125 6.59 -14.67 11.59
CA GLY A 125 6.75 -16.08 11.90
C GLY A 125 6.02 -16.98 10.92
N ILE A 126 4.78 -16.70 10.58
CA ILE A 126 3.99 -17.50 9.64
C ILE A 126 4.71 -17.67 8.27
N LEU A 127 5.32 -16.61 7.76
CA LEU A 127 6.08 -16.69 6.51
C LEU A 127 7.37 -17.48 6.68
N VAL A 128 8.09 -17.26 7.77
CA VAL A 128 9.33 -17.99 8.08
C VAL A 128 9.07 -19.49 8.22
N ASP A 129 8.02 -19.87 8.95
CA ASP A 129 7.64 -21.27 9.13
C ASP A 129 7.25 -21.92 7.80
N ALA A 130 6.50 -21.21 6.96
CA ALA A 130 6.16 -21.67 5.62
C ALA A 130 7.41 -21.88 4.75
N LEU A 131 8.35 -20.93 4.75
CA LEU A 131 9.62 -21.04 4.01
C LEU A 131 10.51 -22.16 4.55
N ARG A 132 10.59 -22.33 5.87
CA ARG A 132 11.33 -23.46 6.50
C ARG A 132 10.75 -24.83 6.11
N LYS A 133 9.43 -24.97 6.01
CA LYS A 133 8.78 -26.18 5.49
C LYS A 133 9.20 -26.48 4.04
N LEU A 134 9.46 -25.45 3.24
CA LEU A 134 9.97 -25.58 1.87
C LEU A 134 11.49 -25.85 1.82
N GLY A 135 12.18 -25.79 2.97
CA GLY A 135 13.60 -26.07 3.13
C GLY A 135 14.48 -24.83 3.29
N ALA A 136 13.93 -23.63 3.55
CA ALA A 136 14.71 -22.41 3.74
C ALA A 136 15.50 -22.41 5.05
N ASP A 137 16.71 -21.85 5.02
CA ASP A 137 17.58 -21.63 6.17
C ASP A 137 17.45 -20.19 6.65
N ILE A 138 16.66 -20.00 7.72
CA ILE A 138 16.32 -18.69 8.29
C ILE A 138 16.42 -18.77 9.80
N ASP A 139 17.23 -17.87 10.41
CA ASP A 139 17.34 -17.71 11.85
C ASP A 139 16.78 -16.38 12.33
N TYR A 140 16.11 -16.39 13.48
CA TYR A 140 15.76 -15.15 14.18
C TYR A 140 16.98 -14.66 14.96
N MET A 141 17.35 -13.39 14.78
CA MET A 141 18.47 -12.79 15.51
C MET A 141 18.07 -12.13 16.83
N GLY A 142 16.79 -12.19 17.17
CA GLY A 142 16.20 -11.65 18.39
C GLY A 142 15.02 -12.47 18.84
N GLN A 143 13.85 -11.85 19.00
CA GLN A 143 12.62 -12.54 19.40
C GLN A 143 12.13 -13.45 18.28
N GLU A 144 11.80 -14.70 18.61
CA GLU A 144 11.19 -15.64 17.66
C GLU A 144 9.87 -15.10 17.10
N GLY A 145 9.64 -15.29 15.79
CA GLY A 145 8.49 -14.76 15.08
C GLY A 145 8.64 -13.31 14.59
N TYR A 146 9.76 -12.65 14.91
CA TYR A 146 9.98 -11.22 14.60
C TYR A 146 11.36 -10.96 13.99
N PRO A 147 11.50 -9.91 13.13
CA PRO A 147 12.81 -9.46 12.66
C PRO A 147 13.70 -8.97 13.83
N PRO A 148 15.05 -8.95 13.68
CA PRO A 148 15.81 -9.22 12.45
C PRO A 148 15.95 -10.71 12.12
N LEU A 149 16.11 -11.00 10.81
CA LEU A 149 16.29 -12.35 10.29
C LEU A 149 17.68 -12.51 9.66
N ARG A 150 18.35 -13.61 9.92
CA ARG A 150 19.48 -14.07 9.11
C ARG A 150 18.96 -15.11 8.13
N ILE A 151 19.20 -14.91 6.85
CA ILE A 151 18.68 -15.74 5.77
C ILE A 151 19.85 -16.24 4.94
N THR A 152 20.03 -17.56 4.87
CA THR A 152 21.01 -18.21 3.99
C THR A 152 20.27 -18.82 2.80
N GLY A 153 20.45 -18.22 1.64
CA GLY A 153 19.73 -18.62 0.44
C GLY A 153 20.28 -19.88 -0.19
N GLN A 154 19.39 -20.76 -0.60
CA GLN A 154 19.69 -22.06 -1.21
C GLN A 154 18.60 -22.50 -2.18
N THR A 155 18.83 -23.62 -2.89
CA THR A 155 17.80 -24.24 -3.72
C THR A 155 16.74 -24.88 -2.84
N LEU A 156 15.49 -24.46 -3.00
CA LEU A 156 14.37 -24.97 -2.23
C LEU A 156 13.60 -26.02 -3.03
N LYS A 157 13.16 -27.09 -2.35
CA LYS A 157 12.44 -28.19 -3.01
C LYS A 157 11.07 -27.79 -3.53
N GLY A 158 10.34 -26.94 -2.78
CA GLY A 158 8.94 -26.67 -3.09
C GLY A 158 8.02 -27.86 -2.79
N GLY A 159 6.84 -27.87 -3.40
CA GLY A 159 5.80 -28.88 -3.21
C GLY A 159 4.56 -28.35 -2.52
N GLU A 160 3.87 -29.20 -1.76
CA GLU A 160 2.63 -28.84 -1.08
C GLU A 160 2.90 -28.02 0.18
N LEU A 161 2.10 -26.98 0.38
CA LEU A 161 2.16 -26.12 1.54
C LEU A 161 0.74 -25.66 1.92
N GLU A 162 0.46 -25.66 3.22
CA GLU A 162 -0.79 -25.15 3.78
C GLU A 162 -0.49 -23.92 4.65
N ILE A 163 -1.28 -22.84 4.50
CA ILE A 163 -1.21 -21.59 5.26
C ILE A 163 -2.62 -21.04 5.48
N GLU A 164 -2.85 -20.36 6.60
CA GLU A 164 -4.13 -19.71 6.84
C GLU A 164 -4.40 -18.58 5.82
N GLY A 165 -5.63 -18.52 5.28
CA GLY A 165 -6.05 -17.51 4.31
C GLY A 165 -6.34 -16.13 4.93
N ASN A 166 -6.57 -16.06 6.24
CA ASN A 166 -6.84 -14.85 6.99
C ASN A 166 -5.59 -14.08 7.42
N VAL A 167 -4.40 -14.56 7.03
CA VAL A 167 -3.14 -13.86 7.24
C VAL A 167 -2.92 -12.77 6.19
N SER A 168 -1.86 -11.97 6.37
CA SER A 168 -1.50 -10.95 5.39
C SER A 168 -1.28 -11.54 4.00
N SER A 169 -2.01 -11.03 2.99
CA SER A 169 -1.81 -11.40 1.59
C SER A 169 -0.37 -11.18 1.09
N GLN A 170 0.45 -10.42 1.82
CA GLN A 170 1.87 -10.25 1.54
C GLN A 170 2.66 -11.55 1.76
N TYR A 171 2.27 -12.40 2.74
CA TYR A 171 2.91 -13.71 2.95
C TYR A 171 2.61 -14.63 1.79
N ILE A 172 1.34 -14.71 1.40
CA ILE A 172 0.87 -15.51 0.27
C ILE A 172 1.57 -15.05 -1.01
N SER A 173 1.58 -13.73 -1.29
CA SER A 173 2.25 -13.16 -2.47
C SER A 173 3.75 -13.46 -2.51
N ALA A 174 4.43 -13.39 -1.35
CA ALA A 174 5.87 -13.69 -1.25
C ALA A 174 6.19 -15.15 -1.62
N LEU A 175 5.40 -16.10 -1.10
CA LEU A 175 5.53 -17.53 -1.41
C LEU A 175 5.23 -17.81 -2.88
N LEU A 176 4.16 -17.24 -3.44
CA LEU A 176 3.77 -17.43 -4.83
C LEU A 176 4.87 -16.97 -5.79
N MET A 177 5.44 -15.76 -5.58
CA MET A 177 6.44 -15.21 -6.49
C MET A 177 7.71 -16.06 -6.60
N ILE A 178 8.11 -16.76 -5.54
CA ILE A 178 9.25 -17.68 -5.61
C ILE A 178 8.87 -19.07 -6.15
N GLY A 179 7.57 -19.41 -6.20
CA GLY A 179 7.06 -20.70 -6.64
C GLY A 179 7.69 -21.22 -7.94
N PRO A 180 7.81 -20.40 -9.01
CA PRO A 180 8.39 -20.85 -10.27
C PRO A 180 9.86 -21.26 -10.21
N VAL A 181 10.63 -20.77 -9.21
CA VAL A 181 12.06 -21.12 -9.05
C VAL A 181 12.31 -22.25 -8.05
N LEU A 182 11.26 -22.80 -7.46
CA LEU A 182 11.33 -24.00 -6.63
C LEU A 182 11.43 -25.26 -7.51
N GLU A 183 12.17 -26.29 -7.07
CA GLU A 183 12.39 -27.50 -7.86
C GLU A 183 11.08 -28.20 -8.30
N LYS A 184 10.09 -28.26 -7.40
CA LYS A 184 8.78 -28.88 -7.66
C LYS A 184 7.65 -27.87 -7.85
N GLY A 185 7.98 -26.55 -7.93
CA GLY A 185 6.96 -25.53 -7.86
C GLY A 185 6.30 -25.42 -6.50
N LEU A 186 5.05 -24.94 -6.47
CA LEU A 186 4.31 -24.75 -5.21
C LEU A 186 2.82 -25.10 -5.42
N GLU A 187 2.30 -25.99 -4.58
CA GLU A 187 0.86 -26.19 -4.42
C GLU A 187 0.47 -25.58 -3.06
N LEU A 188 -0.16 -24.40 -3.09
CA LEU A 188 -0.47 -23.63 -1.91
C LEU A 188 -1.95 -23.70 -1.58
N LYS A 189 -2.28 -24.38 -0.48
CA LYS A 189 -3.64 -24.45 0.06
C LYS A 189 -3.84 -23.38 1.12
N LEU A 190 -4.91 -22.59 1.00
CA LEU A 190 -5.31 -21.56 1.93
C LEU A 190 -6.46 -22.06 2.80
N THR A 191 -6.27 -22.10 4.11
CA THR A 191 -7.30 -22.59 5.06
C THR A 191 -8.08 -21.43 5.66
N GLY A 192 -9.34 -21.65 6.00
CA GLY A 192 -10.24 -20.65 6.55
C GLY A 192 -10.61 -19.56 5.54
N ASP A 193 -10.96 -18.38 6.05
CA ASP A 193 -11.39 -17.26 5.22
C ASP A 193 -10.20 -16.61 4.48
N ILE A 194 -10.35 -16.39 3.18
CA ILE A 194 -9.32 -15.74 2.37
C ILE A 194 -9.61 -14.25 2.32
N ILE A 195 -8.77 -13.47 2.99
CA ILE A 195 -8.88 -12.00 3.03
C ILE A 195 -7.94 -11.34 2.01
N SER A 196 -8.30 -10.12 1.58
CA SER A 196 -7.47 -9.35 0.64
C SER A 196 -7.14 -10.14 -0.65
N ARG A 197 -8.06 -10.96 -1.13
CA ARG A 197 -7.92 -11.81 -2.33
C ARG A 197 -7.46 -11.04 -3.57
N PRO A 198 -7.89 -9.80 -3.86
CA PRO A 198 -7.42 -9.05 -5.02
C PRO A 198 -5.90 -8.85 -5.08
N TYR A 199 -5.20 -8.81 -3.93
CA TYR A 199 -3.73 -8.71 -3.92
C TYR A 199 -3.05 -10.04 -4.27
N ILE A 200 -3.70 -11.18 -3.98
CA ILE A 200 -3.26 -12.50 -4.43
C ILE A 200 -3.46 -12.59 -5.95
N ASP A 201 -4.63 -12.22 -6.44
CA ASP A 201 -4.99 -12.22 -7.86
C ASP A 201 -4.08 -11.29 -8.66
N LEU A 202 -3.74 -10.10 -8.12
CA LEU A 202 -2.74 -9.20 -8.70
C LEU A 202 -1.37 -9.89 -8.83
N THR A 203 -0.96 -10.64 -7.80
CA THR A 203 0.32 -11.36 -7.82
C THR A 203 0.32 -12.44 -8.91
N LEU A 204 -0.72 -13.27 -8.97
CA LEU A 204 -0.87 -14.32 -9.99
C LEU A 204 -0.92 -13.73 -11.40
N TRP A 205 -1.65 -12.62 -11.57
CA TRP A 205 -1.70 -11.93 -12.84
C TRP A 205 -0.31 -11.45 -13.28
N MET A 206 0.44 -10.80 -12.38
CA MET A 206 1.79 -10.33 -12.69
C MET A 206 2.75 -11.49 -13.00
N MET A 207 2.69 -12.59 -12.23
CA MET A 207 3.50 -13.78 -12.48
C MET A 207 3.24 -14.34 -13.88
N ARG A 208 1.98 -14.41 -14.32
CA ARG A 208 1.60 -14.84 -15.67
C ARG A 208 2.09 -13.89 -16.76
N GLU A 209 2.04 -12.57 -16.51
CA GLU A 209 2.62 -11.57 -17.42
C GLU A 209 4.11 -11.82 -17.67
N TYR A 210 4.85 -12.32 -16.69
CA TYR A 210 6.26 -12.72 -16.79
C TYR A 210 6.43 -14.22 -17.13
N GLY A 211 5.41 -14.85 -17.67
CA GLY A 211 5.48 -16.20 -18.25
C GLY A 211 5.37 -17.35 -17.25
N ALA A 212 5.11 -17.10 -15.99
CA ALA A 212 4.86 -18.17 -15.02
C ALA A 212 3.52 -18.88 -15.30
N ASP A 213 3.46 -20.15 -14.94
CA ASP A 213 2.26 -20.96 -14.94
C ASP A 213 1.72 -21.04 -13.51
N ALA A 214 0.80 -20.11 -13.17
CA ALA A 214 0.30 -19.92 -11.83
C ALA A 214 -1.21 -19.59 -11.85
N GLU A 215 -2.02 -20.42 -11.20
CA GLU A 215 -3.48 -20.29 -11.21
C GLU A 215 -4.15 -20.87 -9.96
N TRP A 216 -5.38 -20.45 -9.73
CA TRP A 216 -6.27 -21.11 -8.78
C TRP A 216 -6.74 -22.45 -9.39
N THR A 217 -6.49 -23.55 -8.68
CA THR A 217 -6.97 -24.88 -9.06
C THR A 217 -8.28 -25.23 -8.36
N SER A 218 -8.57 -24.56 -7.24
CA SER A 218 -9.84 -24.61 -6.53
C SER A 218 -10.16 -23.25 -5.89
N ALA A 219 -11.22 -23.16 -5.08
CA ALA A 219 -11.58 -21.93 -4.37
C ALA A 219 -10.51 -21.50 -3.34
N ASP A 220 -9.72 -22.43 -2.85
CA ASP A 220 -8.77 -22.28 -1.75
C ASP A 220 -7.34 -22.74 -2.08
N THR A 221 -7.08 -23.26 -3.28
CA THR A 221 -5.79 -23.82 -3.66
C THR A 221 -5.21 -23.17 -4.90
N ILE A 222 -3.93 -22.81 -4.85
CA ILE A 222 -3.18 -22.19 -5.94
C ILE A 222 -2.04 -23.11 -6.34
N SER A 223 -1.93 -23.41 -7.63
CA SER A 223 -0.82 -24.18 -8.21
C SER A 223 0.13 -23.24 -8.95
N VAL A 224 1.42 -23.39 -8.70
CA VAL A 224 2.50 -22.70 -9.41
C VAL A 224 3.49 -23.75 -9.92
N LYS A 225 3.58 -23.90 -11.25
CA LYS A 225 4.51 -24.85 -11.86
C LYS A 225 5.95 -24.35 -11.83
N PRO A 226 6.96 -25.23 -11.70
CA PRO A 226 8.35 -24.84 -11.87
C PRO A 226 8.58 -24.37 -13.30
N LYS A 227 9.00 -23.11 -13.43
CA LYS A 227 9.20 -22.48 -14.74
C LYS A 227 9.98 -21.18 -14.59
N THR A 228 11.02 -20.99 -15.39
CA THR A 228 11.79 -19.75 -15.36
C THR A 228 10.94 -18.56 -15.83
N TYR A 229 10.96 -17.46 -15.08
CA TYR A 229 10.36 -16.21 -15.50
C TYR A 229 11.01 -15.67 -16.78
N ILE A 230 10.22 -15.02 -17.62
CA ILE A 230 10.66 -14.40 -18.86
C ILE A 230 10.79 -12.89 -18.62
N SER A 231 12.00 -12.36 -18.84
CA SER A 231 12.22 -10.90 -18.78
C SER A 231 11.44 -10.21 -19.90
N ARG A 232 10.73 -9.13 -19.59
CA ARG A 232 9.92 -8.39 -20.57
C ARG A 232 9.85 -6.90 -20.23
N ASP A 233 9.52 -6.10 -21.23
CA ASP A 233 9.13 -4.70 -21.01
C ASP A 233 7.79 -4.66 -20.29
N TYR A 234 7.74 -3.91 -19.19
CA TYR A 234 6.55 -3.75 -18.39
C TYR A 234 6.42 -2.31 -17.89
N VAL A 235 5.30 -1.67 -18.15
CA VAL A 235 5.00 -0.31 -17.70
C VAL A 235 4.00 -0.39 -16.56
N ILE A 236 4.38 0.12 -15.40
CA ILE A 236 3.54 0.10 -14.19
C ILE A 236 2.48 1.19 -14.29
N GLU A 237 1.22 0.83 -14.09
CA GLU A 237 0.13 1.80 -13.99
C GLU A 237 0.22 2.62 -12.69
N ASN A 238 -0.46 3.77 -12.65
CA ASN A 238 -0.48 4.60 -11.46
C ASN A 238 -1.39 4.04 -10.36
N ASP A 239 -1.25 4.57 -9.15
CA ASP A 239 -1.76 3.98 -7.93
C ASP A 239 -3.23 4.35 -7.67
N TRP A 240 -4.10 3.36 -7.66
CA TRP A 240 -5.51 3.54 -7.33
C TRP A 240 -5.74 3.87 -5.85
N SER A 241 -4.88 3.41 -4.93
CA SER A 241 -4.91 3.88 -3.54
C SER A 241 -4.61 5.37 -3.47
N GLY A 242 -3.58 5.83 -4.22
CA GLY A 242 -3.23 7.25 -4.33
C GLY A 242 -4.33 8.09 -4.97
N ALA A 243 -5.06 7.52 -5.92
CA ALA A 243 -6.21 8.17 -6.54
C ALA A 243 -7.33 8.47 -5.55
N SER A 244 -7.55 7.61 -4.52
CA SER A 244 -8.66 7.70 -3.59
C SER A 244 -8.78 9.07 -2.89
N TYR A 245 -7.64 9.70 -2.56
CA TYR A 245 -7.61 11.02 -1.92
C TYR A 245 -8.12 12.14 -2.84
N TRP A 246 -7.98 11.99 -4.14
CA TRP A 246 -8.51 12.92 -5.13
C TRP A 246 -10.00 12.73 -5.37
N TYR A 247 -10.48 11.49 -5.27
CA TYR A 247 -11.93 11.22 -5.19
C TYR A 247 -12.55 11.91 -3.98
N GLU A 248 -11.90 11.82 -2.82
CA GLU A 248 -12.32 12.48 -1.59
C GLU A 248 -12.38 13.99 -1.76
N ILE A 249 -11.31 14.65 -2.22
CA ILE A 249 -11.26 16.09 -2.46
C ILE A 249 -12.41 16.51 -3.36
N LEU A 250 -12.66 15.80 -4.46
CA LEU A 250 -13.76 16.14 -5.36
C LEU A 250 -15.14 15.88 -4.72
N ALA A 251 -15.29 14.85 -3.90
CA ALA A 251 -16.54 14.59 -3.19
C ALA A 251 -16.88 15.69 -2.18
N LEU A 252 -15.84 16.31 -1.58
CA LEU A 252 -15.98 17.34 -0.55
C LEU A 252 -16.11 18.76 -1.09
N THR A 253 -15.84 19.03 -2.39
CA THR A 253 -16.03 20.36 -2.94
C THR A 253 -17.51 20.71 -3.11
N ASP A 254 -17.89 21.95 -2.79
CA ASP A 254 -19.24 22.46 -3.02
C ASP A 254 -19.49 22.88 -4.48
N ASN A 255 -18.41 23.07 -5.24
CA ASN A 255 -18.50 23.48 -6.65
C ASN A 255 -18.99 22.31 -7.53
N ARG A 256 -20.19 22.45 -8.10
CA ARG A 256 -20.82 21.42 -8.95
C ARG A 256 -20.11 21.22 -10.29
N GLU A 257 -19.39 22.22 -10.76
CA GLU A 257 -18.66 22.19 -12.03
C GLU A 257 -17.21 21.72 -11.86
N ALA A 258 -16.79 21.42 -10.62
CA ALA A 258 -15.45 20.92 -10.35
C ALA A 258 -15.20 19.60 -11.03
N GLN A 259 -14.03 19.49 -11.63
CA GLN A 259 -13.55 18.24 -12.22
C GLN A 259 -12.04 18.07 -11.99
N MET A 260 -11.60 16.84 -11.95
CA MET A 260 -10.19 16.48 -11.81
C MET A 260 -9.80 15.48 -12.88
N THR A 261 -8.61 15.64 -13.45
CA THR A 261 -8.03 14.67 -14.37
C THR A 261 -6.87 13.98 -13.67
N LEU A 262 -6.97 12.67 -13.49
CA LEU A 262 -5.94 11.82 -12.92
C LEU A 262 -5.24 11.06 -14.06
N ASN A 263 -3.90 11.08 -14.08
CA ASN A 263 -3.15 10.41 -15.13
C ASN A 263 -2.81 8.95 -14.79
N GLY A 264 -2.55 8.15 -15.83
CA GLY A 264 -1.89 6.86 -15.73
C GLY A 264 -2.69 5.74 -15.05
N LEU A 265 -4.01 5.91 -14.87
CA LEU A 265 -4.90 4.88 -14.36
C LEU A 265 -5.40 3.97 -15.49
N MET A 266 -5.71 2.73 -15.18
CA MET A 266 -6.12 1.74 -16.18
C MET A 266 -7.56 1.28 -15.94
N ASP A 267 -8.36 1.27 -17.00
CA ASP A 267 -9.66 0.60 -16.94
C ASP A 267 -9.44 -0.92 -16.99
N GLY A 268 -10.13 -1.65 -16.12
CA GLY A 268 -9.86 -3.07 -15.90
C GLY A 268 -8.57 -3.34 -15.11
N SER A 269 -8.08 -2.35 -14.35
CA SER A 269 -6.93 -2.51 -13.45
C SER A 269 -7.07 -3.74 -12.55
N LYS A 270 -5.94 -4.40 -12.31
CA LYS A 270 -5.83 -5.53 -11.38
C LYS A 270 -5.55 -5.09 -9.93
N GLN A 271 -5.37 -3.79 -9.69
CA GLN A 271 -5.31 -3.26 -8.33
C GLN A 271 -6.70 -3.37 -7.69
N GLY A 272 -6.81 -4.06 -6.54
CA GLY A 272 -8.07 -4.19 -5.79
C GLY A 272 -8.69 -2.84 -5.44
N ASP A 273 -7.85 -1.85 -5.18
CA ASP A 273 -8.26 -0.50 -4.82
C ASP A 273 -8.93 0.28 -5.98
N SER A 274 -8.91 -0.25 -7.22
CA SER A 274 -9.68 0.32 -8.34
C SER A 274 -11.21 0.31 -8.10
N VAL A 275 -11.67 -0.45 -7.11
CA VAL A 275 -13.07 -0.46 -6.63
C VAL A 275 -13.51 0.91 -6.10
N ILE A 276 -12.57 1.80 -5.76
CA ILE A 276 -12.85 3.15 -5.27
C ILE A 276 -13.79 3.94 -6.21
N LYS A 277 -13.69 3.73 -7.52
CA LYS A 277 -14.59 4.35 -8.52
C LYS A 277 -16.07 4.01 -8.29
N TYR A 278 -16.37 2.80 -7.82
CA TYR A 278 -17.74 2.37 -7.52
C TYR A 278 -18.20 2.91 -6.16
N ILE A 279 -17.33 2.84 -5.14
CA ILE A 279 -17.65 3.39 -3.81
C ILE A 279 -17.96 4.88 -3.94
N PHE A 280 -17.12 5.65 -4.62
CA PHE A 280 -17.33 7.09 -4.77
C PHE A 280 -18.45 7.45 -5.73
N SER A 281 -18.91 6.56 -6.59
CA SER A 281 -20.15 6.78 -7.35
C SER A 281 -21.37 6.95 -6.44
N LEU A 282 -21.36 6.33 -5.26
CA LEU A 282 -22.35 6.46 -4.19
C LEU A 282 -22.14 7.71 -3.32
N LEU A 283 -20.94 8.30 -3.34
CA LEU A 283 -20.53 9.47 -2.57
C LEU A 283 -20.47 10.76 -3.38
N GLY A 284 -20.95 10.74 -4.62
CA GLY A 284 -21.11 11.94 -5.42
C GLY A 284 -20.06 12.17 -6.50
N VAL A 285 -19.23 11.17 -6.85
CA VAL A 285 -18.19 11.29 -7.86
C VAL A 285 -18.37 10.28 -8.99
N LYS A 286 -18.39 10.75 -10.23
CA LYS A 286 -18.42 9.93 -11.44
C LYS A 286 -17.02 9.83 -12.06
N THR A 287 -16.64 8.63 -12.43
CA THR A 287 -15.38 8.31 -13.13
C THR A 287 -15.62 8.19 -14.63
N MET A 288 -14.78 8.85 -15.43
CA MET A 288 -14.85 8.82 -16.89
C MET A 288 -13.47 8.51 -17.46
N PHE A 289 -13.34 7.38 -18.13
CA PHE A 289 -12.13 7.02 -18.87
C PHE A 289 -12.12 7.72 -20.22
N GLN A 290 -10.98 8.29 -20.64
CA GLN A 290 -10.88 9.04 -21.90
C GLN A 290 -10.85 8.11 -23.12
N SER A 291 -10.17 6.96 -23.00
CA SER A 291 -10.08 5.96 -24.07
C SER A 291 -11.09 4.84 -23.81
N LYS A 292 -11.65 4.29 -24.91
CA LYS A 292 -12.42 3.05 -24.88
C LYS A 292 -11.54 1.79 -24.88
N VAL A 293 -10.22 1.96 -25.02
CA VAL A 293 -9.26 0.85 -25.00
C VAL A 293 -8.98 0.50 -23.54
N SER A 294 -9.43 -0.68 -23.13
CA SER A 294 -9.14 -1.24 -21.81
C SER A 294 -7.72 -1.79 -21.76
N GLY A 295 -7.13 -1.84 -20.56
CA GLY A 295 -5.84 -2.51 -20.34
C GLY A 295 -4.61 -1.66 -20.62
N GLN A 296 -4.76 -0.34 -20.85
CA GLN A 296 -3.64 0.60 -20.95
C GLN A 296 -3.81 1.78 -20.01
N PRO A 297 -2.70 2.29 -19.42
CA PRO A 297 -2.73 3.50 -18.60
C PRO A 297 -3.22 4.70 -19.41
N GLN A 298 -4.16 5.46 -18.87
CA GLN A 298 -4.77 6.62 -19.53
C GLN A 298 -5.13 7.70 -18.52
N ASN A 299 -5.55 8.85 -19.02
CA ASN A 299 -6.15 9.89 -18.19
C ASN A 299 -7.61 9.54 -17.86
N VAL A 300 -7.95 9.79 -16.60
CA VAL A 300 -9.30 9.55 -16.06
C VAL A 300 -9.83 10.85 -15.53
N THR A 301 -11.01 11.26 -15.99
CA THR A 301 -11.68 12.48 -15.51
C THR A 301 -12.70 12.12 -14.43
N LEU A 302 -12.56 12.73 -13.28
CA LEU A 302 -13.52 12.69 -12.18
C LEU A 302 -14.43 13.90 -12.26
N LYS A 303 -15.74 13.70 -12.11
CA LYS A 303 -16.76 14.77 -12.08
C LYS A 303 -17.75 14.54 -10.95
N ARG A 304 -18.32 15.63 -10.44
CA ARG A 304 -19.45 15.53 -9.53
C ARG A 304 -20.64 14.90 -10.24
N ASN A 305 -21.32 13.94 -9.60
CA ASN A 305 -22.60 13.37 -10.11
C ASN A 305 -23.83 13.86 -9.32
N GLY A 306 -23.61 14.63 -8.23
CA GLY A 306 -24.66 15.25 -7.43
C GLY A 306 -25.51 14.27 -6.60
N ARG A 307 -25.14 12.99 -6.57
CA ARG A 307 -25.91 11.94 -5.86
C ARG A 307 -25.09 11.36 -4.72
N CYS A 308 -25.68 11.34 -3.52
CA CYS A 308 -25.09 10.66 -2.36
C CYS A 308 -26.14 9.72 -1.76
N VAL A 309 -25.68 8.57 -1.27
CA VAL A 309 -26.54 7.68 -0.50
C VAL A 309 -26.81 8.27 0.89
N PRO A 310 -27.96 8.00 1.51
CA PRO A 310 -28.28 8.49 2.85
C PRO A 310 -27.47 7.76 3.94
N ARG A 311 -26.97 6.57 3.66
CA ARG A 311 -26.11 5.73 4.51
C ARG A 311 -25.24 4.87 3.61
N LEU A 312 -24.01 4.62 4.00
CA LEU A 312 -23.10 3.73 3.28
C LEU A 312 -22.77 2.50 4.13
N GLU A 313 -23.03 1.33 3.57
CA GLU A 313 -22.58 0.05 4.13
C GLU A 313 -21.61 -0.61 3.15
N TYR A 314 -20.47 -1.06 3.65
CA TYR A 314 -19.45 -1.67 2.79
C TYR A 314 -18.56 -2.65 3.56
N ASP A 315 -18.13 -3.72 2.88
CA ASP A 315 -17.16 -4.68 3.39
C ASP A 315 -15.80 -4.46 2.75
N PHE A 316 -14.84 -3.99 3.55
CA PHE A 316 -13.48 -3.69 3.13
C PHE A 316 -12.52 -4.89 3.16
N VAL A 317 -13.01 -6.12 3.38
CA VAL A 317 -12.17 -7.33 3.44
C VAL A 317 -11.22 -7.44 2.24
N ASN A 318 -11.64 -7.00 1.05
CA ASN A 318 -10.88 -7.03 -0.21
C ASN A 318 -10.14 -5.73 -0.54
N SER A 319 -10.42 -4.62 0.14
CA SER A 319 -9.82 -3.30 -0.11
C SER A 319 -9.61 -2.50 1.18
N PRO A 320 -8.98 -3.10 2.21
CA PRO A 320 -8.88 -2.48 3.55
C PRO A 320 -8.12 -1.15 3.53
N ASP A 321 -7.24 -0.95 2.56
CA ASP A 321 -6.43 0.25 2.43
C ASP A 321 -7.23 1.49 1.95
N LEU A 322 -8.46 1.32 1.49
CA LEU A 322 -9.38 2.41 1.13
C LEU A 322 -10.25 2.90 2.29
N ALA A 323 -10.37 2.10 3.37
CA ALA A 323 -11.32 2.34 4.44
C ALA A 323 -11.16 3.74 5.07
N GLN A 324 -9.91 4.17 5.35
CA GLN A 324 -9.64 5.46 5.99
C GLN A 324 -10.16 6.64 5.15
N THR A 325 -9.87 6.65 3.86
CA THR A 325 -10.35 7.69 2.93
C THR A 325 -11.89 7.73 2.88
N VAL A 326 -12.53 6.55 2.82
CA VAL A 326 -14.00 6.47 2.75
C VAL A 326 -14.65 6.88 4.07
N ILE A 327 -14.07 6.52 5.23
CA ILE A 327 -14.51 6.95 6.55
C ILE A 327 -14.49 8.48 6.65
N VAL A 328 -13.33 9.10 6.33
CA VAL A 328 -13.18 10.56 6.37
C VAL A 328 -14.17 11.24 5.45
N THR A 329 -14.35 10.74 4.23
CA THR A 329 -15.33 11.27 3.27
C THR A 329 -16.76 11.19 3.81
N CYS A 330 -17.18 10.04 4.36
CA CYS A 330 -18.53 9.86 4.91
C CYS A 330 -18.80 10.83 6.05
N VAL A 331 -17.86 10.93 7.00
CA VAL A 331 -17.97 11.87 8.13
C VAL A 331 -18.04 13.31 7.65
N ALA A 332 -17.15 13.73 6.74
CA ALA A 332 -17.12 15.10 6.21
C ALA A 332 -18.41 15.47 5.45
N LYS A 333 -19.08 14.49 4.85
CA LYS A 333 -20.36 14.65 4.12
C LYS A 333 -21.60 14.43 4.99
N ASP A 334 -21.42 14.17 6.27
CA ASP A 334 -22.51 13.84 7.19
C ASP A 334 -23.34 12.61 6.74
N ILE A 335 -22.66 11.60 6.16
CA ILE A 335 -23.26 10.33 5.73
C ILE A 335 -22.96 9.25 6.77
N PRO A 336 -23.95 8.77 7.52
CA PRO A 336 -23.80 7.62 8.42
C PRO A 336 -23.26 6.40 7.67
N PHE A 337 -22.48 5.58 8.35
CA PHE A 337 -21.90 4.41 7.72
C PHE A 337 -21.75 3.22 8.68
N HIS A 338 -21.64 2.01 8.11
CA HIS A 338 -21.21 0.81 8.81
C HIS A 338 -20.27 0.01 7.89
N PHE A 339 -19.01 -0.11 8.30
CA PHE A 339 -17.95 -0.78 7.53
C PHE A 339 -17.45 -2.02 8.24
N LYS A 340 -17.34 -3.11 7.48
CA LYS A 340 -16.85 -4.42 7.92
C LYS A 340 -15.52 -4.76 7.27
N GLY A 341 -14.93 -5.91 7.67
CA GLY A 341 -13.70 -6.40 7.07
C GLY A 341 -12.44 -5.60 7.43
N LEU A 342 -12.45 -4.90 8.56
CA LEU A 342 -11.38 -3.98 8.97
C LEU A 342 -10.31 -4.63 9.88
N GLY A 343 -10.47 -5.89 10.30
CA GLY A 343 -9.59 -6.53 11.29
C GLY A 343 -8.10 -6.46 10.97
N THR A 344 -7.73 -6.48 9.67
CA THR A 344 -6.31 -6.33 9.28
C THR A 344 -5.72 -4.94 9.55
N LEU A 345 -6.54 -3.92 9.77
CA LEU A 345 -6.10 -2.55 10.02
C LEU A 345 -5.43 -2.38 11.38
N LYS A 346 -5.73 -3.28 12.33
CA LYS A 346 -5.16 -3.26 13.67
C LYS A 346 -3.66 -3.53 13.72
N ILE A 347 -3.15 -4.32 12.78
CA ILE A 347 -1.75 -4.77 12.74
C ILE A 347 -0.91 -4.14 11.63
N LYS A 348 -1.35 -3.00 11.09
CA LYS A 348 -0.63 -2.22 10.08
C LYS A 348 0.48 -1.37 10.73
N GLU A 349 0.81 -0.24 10.11
CA GLU A 349 1.78 0.73 10.63
C GLU A 349 1.43 1.20 12.05
N THR A 350 0.15 1.41 12.28
CA THR A 350 -0.48 1.65 13.58
C THR A 350 -1.74 0.79 13.72
N ASP A 351 -2.37 0.80 14.89
CA ASP A 351 -3.77 0.39 15.03
C ASP A 351 -4.64 1.48 14.40
N ARG A 352 -5.01 1.26 13.11
CA ARG A 352 -5.74 2.24 12.32
C ARG A 352 -7.16 2.47 12.81
N ILE A 353 -7.79 1.46 13.42
CA ILE A 353 -9.15 1.58 13.98
C ILE A 353 -9.13 2.57 15.14
N GLU A 354 -8.25 2.35 16.10
CA GLU A 354 -8.11 3.27 17.24
C GLU A 354 -7.63 4.66 16.82
N ALA A 355 -6.69 4.76 15.87
CA ALA A 355 -6.25 6.04 15.35
C ALA A 355 -7.40 6.82 14.71
N MET A 356 -8.23 6.18 13.88
CA MET A 356 -9.41 6.82 13.26
C MET A 356 -10.41 7.31 14.31
N LYS A 357 -10.71 6.51 15.33
CA LYS A 357 -11.63 6.92 16.42
C LYS A 357 -11.11 8.15 17.16
N ARG A 358 -9.81 8.16 17.50
CA ARG A 358 -9.18 9.27 18.22
C ARG A 358 -9.16 10.55 17.40
N GLU A 359 -8.72 10.48 16.17
CA GLU A 359 -8.56 11.66 15.34
C GLU A 359 -9.93 12.22 14.88
N MET A 360 -10.92 11.37 14.61
CA MET A 360 -12.28 11.82 14.35
C MET A 360 -12.92 12.48 15.56
N ARG A 361 -12.61 12.01 16.77
CA ARG A 361 -13.08 12.64 17.99
C ARG A 361 -12.52 14.06 18.16
N LYS A 362 -11.26 14.33 17.80
CA LYS A 362 -10.69 15.70 17.76
C LYS A 362 -11.47 16.62 16.81
N LEU A 363 -12.02 16.05 15.74
CA LEU A 363 -12.85 16.78 14.77
C LEU A 363 -14.34 16.88 15.17
N GLY A 364 -14.71 16.35 16.33
CA GLY A 364 -16.08 16.43 16.87
C GLY A 364 -16.98 15.25 16.47
N TYR A 365 -16.42 14.10 16.04
CA TYR A 365 -17.18 12.93 15.61
C TYR A 365 -16.84 11.71 16.46
N VAL A 366 -17.88 10.99 16.93
CA VAL A 366 -17.70 9.81 17.79
C VAL A 366 -17.95 8.55 16.97
N LEU A 367 -16.88 7.87 16.60
CA LEU A 367 -16.94 6.60 15.89
C LEU A 367 -16.91 5.43 16.87
N HIS A 368 -17.63 4.37 16.55
CA HIS A 368 -17.72 3.14 17.34
C HIS A 368 -17.18 1.96 16.55
N ASP A 369 -16.56 1.02 17.25
CA ASP A 369 -16.09 -0.25 16.66
C ASP A 369 -16.84 -1.45 17.23
N ILE A 370 -16.85 -2.55 16.49
CA ILE A 370 -17.34 -3.85 16.91
C ILE A 370 -16.20 -4.85 16.76
N ASN A 371 -15.74 -5.39 17.89
CA ASN A 371 -14.72 -6.46 17.96
C ASN A 371 -13.45 -6.17 17.17
N ASP A 372 -13.01 -4.91 17.10
CA ASP A 372 -11.82 -4.48 16.36
C ASP A 372 -11.83 -4.85 14.85
N CYS A 373 -12.97 -5.13 14.26
CA CYS A 373 -13.08 -5.55 12.86
C CYS A 373 -14.17 -4.83 12.06
N GLU A 374 -15.03 -4.09 12.73
CA GLU A 374 -16.05 -3.23 12.10
C GLU A 374 -15.95 -1.82 12.69
N LEU A 375 -16.33 -0.81 11.93
CA LEU A 375 -16.39 0.58 12.36
C LEU A 375 -17.68 1.22 11.85
N TYR A 376 -18.38 1.96 12.71
CA TYR A 376 -19.61 2.66 12.31
C TYR A 376 -19.73 4.04 12.93
N TRP A 377 -20.56 4.85 12.30
CA TRP A 377 -20.94 6.17 12.76
C TRP A 377 -22.40 6.44 12.37
N ASP A 378 -23.24 6.75 13.36
CA ASP A 378 -24.66 7.02 13.20
C ASP A 378 -25.04 8.49 13.44
N GLY A 379 -24.03 9.39 13.32
CA GLY A 379 -24.24 10.83 13.50
C GLY A 379 -23.88 11.38 14.89
N GLU A 380 -23.33 10.56 15.78
CA GLU A 380 -22.91 11.01 17.11
C GLU A 380 -21.79 12.06 17.04
N ARG A 381 -21.91 13.11 17.86
CA ARG A 381 -21.00 14.25 17.89
C ARG A 381 -20.47 14.49 19.29
N CYS A 382 -19.33 15.17 19.38
CA CYS A 382 -18.76 15.70 20.60
C CYS A 382 -18.17 17.10 20.37
N GLU A 383 -17.73 17.77 21.40
CA GLU A 383 -17.00 19.05 21.27
C GLU A 383 -15.66 18.79 20.56
N PRO A 384 -15.35 19.52 19.47
CA PRO A 384 -14.09 19.38 18.77
C PRO A 384 -12.91 19.95 19.56
N SER A 385 -11.72 19.36 19.37
CA SER A 385 -10.44 19.83 19.94
C SER A 385 -9.36 19.90 18.85
N MET A 386 -9.58 20.76 17.85
CA MET A 386 -8.74 20.81 16.64
C MET A 386 -7.37 21.47 16.83
N GLU A 387 -7.10 22.10 17.98
CA GLU A 387 -5.86 22.85 18.24
C GLU A 387 -4.61 21.96 18.26
N GLU A 388 -4.77 20.70 18.67
CA GLU A 388 -3.67 19.72 18.74
C GLU A 388 -3.22 19.22 17.36
N GLY A 389 -4.07 19.39 16.35
CA GLY A 389 -3.86 18.83 15.03
C GLY A 389 -4.09 17.31 14.96
N ILE A 390 -4.02 16.77 13.75
CA ILE A 390 -4.19 15.34 13.46
C ILE A 390 -2.85 14.64 13.60
N ASP A 391 -2.78 13.63 14.45
CA ASP A 391 -1.62 12.77 14.60
C ASP A 391 -1.59 11.70 13.53
N THR A 392 -0.43 11.51 12.92
CA THR A 392 -0.26 10.54 11.84
C THR A 392 0.17 9.15 12.31
N TYR A 393 0.61 9.00 13.57
CA TYR A 393 1.03 7.71 14.14
C TYR A 393 2.09 6.99 13.29
N ASN A 394 2.95 7.74 12.59
CA ASN A 394 3.89 7.23 11.59
C ASN A 394 3.23 6.42 10.46
N ASP A 395 1.96 6.68 10.20
CA ASP A 395 1.19 6.04 9.13
C ASP A 395 0.80 7.07 8.05
N HIS A 396 1.30 6.85 6.84
CA HIS A 396 1.05 7.72 5.69
C HIS A 396 -0.44 7.88 5.37
N ARG A 397 -1.26 6.83 5.58
CA ARG A 397 -2.69 6.89 5.27
C ARG A 397 -3.45 7.82 6.21
N MET A 398 -2.98 8.01 7.45
CA MET A 398 -3.55 9.02 8.34
C MET A 398 -3.36 10.42 7.74
N ALA A 399 -2.13 10.80 7.35
CA ALA A 399 -1.88 12.08 6.73
C ALA A 399 -2.67 12.28 5.42
N LEU A 400 -2.65 11.25 4.56
CA LEU A 400 -3.24 11.30 3.21
C LEU A 400 -4.77 11.40 3.24
N SER A 401 -5.43 10.65 4.14
CA SER A 401 -6.90 10.66 4.26
C SER A 401 -7.43 11.87 5.02
N PHE A 402 -6.70 12.37 6.04
CA PHE A 402 -7.19 13.52 6.78
C PHE A 402 -6.92 14.86 6.09
N ALA A 403 -5.88 14.99 5.27
CA ALA A 403 -5.57 16.25 4.59
C ALA A 403 -6.75 16.85 3.80
N PRO A 404 -7.54 16.06 3.04
CA PRO A 404 -8.72 16.56 2.35
C PRO A 404 -9.83 17.10 3.27
N PHE A 405 -9.85 16.71 4.56
CA PHE A 405 -10.84 17.22 5.52
C PHE A 405 -10.76 18.74 5.71
N ALA A 406 -9.63 19.37 5.35
CA ALA A 406 -9.52 20.82 5.27
C ALA A 406 -10.61 21.44 4.39
N MET A 407 -11.17 20.72 3.41
CA MET A 407 -12.31 21.17 2.59
C MET A 407 -13.59 21.35 3.42
N LYS A 408 -13.75 20.60 4.52
CA LYS A 408 -14.90 20.72 5.43
C LYS A 408 -14.71 21.83 6.46
N THR A 409 -13.49 21.98 7.00
CA THR A 409 -13.19 22.89 8.11
C THR A 409 -12.56 24.21 7.69
N GLY A 410 -12.25 24.38 6.40
CA GLY A 410 -11.49 25.53 5.87
C GLY A 410 -9.98 25.37 6.06
N SER A 411 -9.53 24.81 7.16
CA SER A 411 -8.13 24.47 7.42
C SER A 411 -7.99 23.30 8.37
N LEU A 412 -6.86 22.57 8.30
CA LEU A 412 -6.53 21.44 9.16
C LEU A 412 -5.04 21.39 9.46
N LEU A 413 -4.67 21.11 10.70
CA LEU A 413 -3.29 20.93 11.13
C LEU A 413 -2.95 19.43 11.12
N ILE A 414 -1.84 19.06 10.47
CA ILE A 414 -1.34 17.67 10.39
C ILE A 414 0.04 17.58 11.04
N ASN A 415 0.20 16.68 11.99
CA ASN A 415 1.46 16.38 12.66
C ASN A 415 2.28 15.35 11.89
N ASN A 416 3.61 15.48 11.84
CA ASN A 416 4.53 14.58 11.12
C ASN A 416 4.09 14.31 9.66
N PRO A 417 3.91 15.34 8.83
CA PRO A 417 3.37 15.22 7.48
C PRO A 417 4.29 14.45 6.51
N GLU A 418 5.58 14.28 6.83
CA GLU A 418 6.57 13.58 6.04
C GLU A 418 6.30 12.09 5.84
N VAL A 419 5.46 11.49 6.68
CA VAL A 419 5.07 10.06 6.60
C VAL A 419 4.48 9.66 5.23
N VAL A 420 4.02 10.62 4.43
CA VAL A 420 3.46 10.38 3.10
C VAL A 420 4.47 9.78 2.12
N THR A 421 5.79 9.98 2.35
CA THR A 421 6.86 9.45 1.50
C THR A 421 6.81 7.93 1.34
N LYS A 422 6.19 7.26 2.29
CA LYS A 422 6.02 5.80 2.28
C LYS A 422 5.21 5.27 1.09
N SER A 423 4.29 6.07 0.53
CA SER A 423 3.45 5.65 -0.61
C SER A 423 3.17 6.74 -1.64
N TYR A 424 3.23 8.03 -1.26
CA TYR A 424 2.94 9.15 -2.14
C TYR A 424 3.89 10.34 -1.84
N PRO A 425 5.17 10.25 -2.21
CA PRO A 425 6.19 11.25 -1.82
C PRO A 425 5.85 12.69 -2.22
N HIS A 426 5.18 12.86 -3.34
CA HIS A 426 4.84 14.17 -3.90
C HIS A 426 3.45 14.68 -3.52
N PHE A 427 2.76 14.05 -2.55
CA PHE A 427 1.39 14.40 -2.18
C PHE A 427 1.21 15.88 -1.82
N TRP A 428 2.07 16.41 -0.96
CA TRP A 428 1.99 17.82 -0.55
C TRP A 428 2.24 18.79 -1.71
N LYS A 429 3.13 18.42 -2.64
CA LYS A 429 3.33 19.18 -3.88
C LYS A 429 2.06 19.12 -4.73
N SER A 430 1.50 17.94 -4.93
CA SER A 430 0.27 17.75 -5.71
C SER A 430 -0.91 18.53 -5.12
N LEU A 431 -1.04 18.61 -3.79
CA LEU A 431 -2.06 19.46 -3.15
C LEU A 431 -1.84 20.94 -3.42
N ARG A 432 -0.58 21.46 -3.35
CA ARG A 432 -0.28 22.84 -3.70
C ARG A 432 -0.61 23.14 -5.17
N ASP A 433 -0.23 22.22 -6.06
CA ASP A 433 -0.53 22.33 -7.51
C ASP A 433 -2.06 22.33 -7.75
N ALA A 434 -2.84 21.70 -6.87
CA ALA A 434 -4.30 21.71 -6.83
C ALA A 434 -4.89 22.92 -6.07
N GLY A 435 -4.07 23.90 -5.68
CA GLY A 435 -4.50 25.16 -5.09
C GLY A 435 -4.70 25.16 -3.58
N PHE A 436 -4.30 24.08 -2.88
CA PHE A 436 -4.25 24.10 -1.42
C PHE A 436 -3.06 24.94 -0.94
N GLU A 437 -3.27 25.78 0.06
CA GLU A 437 -2.18 26.46 0.74
C GLU A 437 -1.67 25.54 1.86
N ILE A 438 -0.35 25.39 1.95
CA ILE A 438 0.29 24.56 3.00
C ILE A 438 1.37 25.41 3.67
N GLU A 439 1.11 25.77 4.92
CA GLU A 439 2.04 26.49 5.79
C GLU A 439 2.78 25.49 6.69
N VAL A 440 4.11 25.59 6.72
CA VAL A 440 4.91 24.85 7.69
C VAL A 440 4.81 25.57 9.02
N ARG A 441 4.27 24.90 10.04
CA ARG A 441 4.18 25.42 11.40
C ARG A 441 5.10 24.63 12.32
N GLY A 442 5.85 25.41 13.10
CA GLY A 442 6.58 25.02 14.30
C GLY A 442 7.43 23.77 14.24
N GLU A 443 8.63 24.04 14.52
CA GLU A 443 9.53 23.20 15.28
C GLU A 443 9.14 23.34 16.76
N ARG A 444 8.34 22.46 17.33
CA ARG A 444 8.16 22.34 18.77
C ARG A 444 9.14 21.37 19.38
#